data_44edeca9344f502d10fd38c6d2b05c00
#
_entry.id   44edeca9344f502d10fd38c6d2b05c00
#
_cell.length_a   1.000
_cell.length_b   1.000
_cell.length_c   1.000
_cell.angle_alpha   90.00
_cell.angle_beta   90.00
_cell.angle_gamma   90.00
#
_symmetry.space_group_name_H-M   'P 1'
#
loop_
_entity.id
_entity.type
_entity.pdbx_description
1 polymer ?
#
loop_
_entity_poly.entity_id
_entity_poly.type
_entity_poly.pdbx_seq_one_letter_code
_entity_poly.pdbx_strand_id
1 'polypeptide(L)'
;MKILKLLLLIISVTSVVNVCLAQSDAVSPMDTTIYGRNKAAGKFIKTRGINLYYETYGEGEPLLIIHGNGGSINNFIYQIPYFAKNYKVILADSRAQGKSVDKGDSLSYEMMTDDLNAMLDTLHLNNCYVIGWSDGGINGLLLAMRHPDKVKKLAVTGANLWPEATAVDPFIYNWAKNYYDSLKKLPPSPNNIGNIKLIRLLAFEPHITTKQLQKIKCPTLVIGGDHDVILPQHTMLIAQSIPNSYLWILPNSGHSTPIFYREKFNTEIDNFFKNLYRKIDGFGRFN
;
A
#
# COMPACT_ATOMS: atom_id res chain seq x y z
N MET A 1 -13.75 -32.72 13.26
CA MET A 1 -14.66 -32.40 12.14
C MET A 1 -15.27 -30.99 12.19
N LYS A 2 -14.82 -30.07 13.10
CA LYS A 2 -15.29 -28.68 13.20
C LYS A 2 -14.26 -27.62 12.72
N ILE A 3 -13.04 -28.01 12.42
CA ILE A 3 -11.94 -27.09 12.03
C ILE A 3 -11.87 -26.87 10.52
N LEU A 4 -12.46 -27.76 9.72
CA LEU A 4 -12.41 -27.68 8.25
C LEU A 4 -13.40 -26.68 7.63
N LYS A 5 -14.37 -26.16 8.40
CA LYS A 5 -15.38 -25.19 7.91
C LYS A 5 -14.95 -23.72 8.06
N LEU A 6 -13.87 -23.43 8.79
CA LEU A 6 -13.38 -22.05 8.97
C LEU A 6 -12.36 -21.63 7.89
N LEU A 7 -11.79 -22.60 7.18
CA LEU A 7 -10.79 -22.35 6.11
C LEU A 7 -11.40 -21.88 4.78
N LEU A 8 -12.72 -22.00 4.60
CA LEU A 8 -13.42 -21.60 3.36
C LEU A 8 -13.98 -20.17 3.41
N LEU A 9 -13.85 -19.46 4.53
CA LEU A 9 -14.46 -18.13 4.71
C LEU A 9 -13.55 -16.96 4.29
N ILE A 10 -12.30 -17.21 3.96
CA ILE A 10 -11.34 -16.15 3.59
C ILE A 10 -11.15 -16.04 2.07
N ILE A 11 -11.67 -16.98 1.28
CA ILE A 11 -11.53 -16.97 -0.20
C ILE A 11 -12.75 -16.39 -0.90
N SER A 12 -13.86 -16.10 -0.21
CA SER A 12 -15.03 -15.48 -0.81
C SER A 12 -15.40 -14.15 -0.16
N VAL A 13 -14.54 -13.14 -0.25
CA VAL A 13 -14.91 -11.72 0.01
C VAL A 13 -15.81 -11.18 -1.13
N THR A 14 -16.41 -12.04 -1.94
CA THR A 14 -17.33 -11.63 -2.99
C THR A 14 -18.82 -11.75 -2.63
N SER A 15 -19.20 -12.14 -1.41
CA SER A 15 -20.64 -12.36 -1.15
C SER A 15 -21.11 -12.19 0.30
N VAL A 16 -20.62 -11.18 1.03
CA VAL A 16 -21.37 -10.64 2.19
C VAL A 16 -21.26 -9.13 2.19
N VAL A 17 -21.96 -8.48 1.26
CA VAL A 17 -22.34 -7.07 1.37
C VAL A 17 -23.85 -7.03 1.27
N ASN A 18 -24.51 -7.24 2.40
CA ASN A 18 -25.85 -6.73 2.58
C ASN A 18 -26.04 -6.33 4.03
N VAL A 19 -26.55 -5.09 4.15
CA VAL A 19 -27.15 -4.44 5.31
C VAL A 19 -26.20 -3.61 6.18
N CYS A 20 -25.91 -2.41 5.69
CA CYS A 20 -26.15 -1.21 6.48
C CYS A 20 -26.43 -0.03 5.51
N LEU A 21 -27.70 0.18 5.20
CA LEU A 21 -28.18 1.32 4.42
C LEU A 21 -28.20 2.56 5.31
N ALA A 22 -27.21 3.43 5.13
CA ALA A 22 -27.30 4.82 5.51
C ALA A 22 -26.71 5.66 4.38
N GLN A 23 -27.59 6.34 3.66
CA GLN A 23 -27.38 7.32 2.60
C GLN A 23 -26.73 6.80 1.31
N SER A 24 -27.61 6.47 0.37
CA SER A 24 -27.30 6.25 -1.03
C SER A 24 -27.08 7.59 -1.71
N ASP A 25 -25.86 8.07 -1.76
CA ASP A 25 -25.46 8.92 -2.87
C ASP A 25 -25.43 8.02 -4.10
N ALA A 26 -26.13 8.43 -5.16
CA ALA A 26 -26.25 7.68 -6.39
C ALA A 26 -24.86 7.27 -6.89
N VAL A 27 -24.55 6.00 -6.78
CA VAL A 27 -23.32 5.43 -7.35
C VAL A 27 -23.46 5.61 -8.85
N SER A 28 -22.70 6.56 -9.41
CA SER A 28 -22.48 6.64 -10.86
C SER A 28 -22.15 5.24 -11.36
N PRO A 29 -22.71 4.78 -12.51
CA PRO A 29 -22.43 3.45 -13.01
C PRO A 29 -20.91 3.25 -13.02
N MET A 30 -20.47 2.22 -12.33
CA MET A 30 -19.07 1.89 -12.16
C MET A 30 -18.50 1.70 -13.57
N ASP A 31 -17.64 2.63 -14.00
CA ASP A 31 -16.94 2.51 -15.26
C ASP A 31 -16.28 1.12 -15.27
N THR A 32 -16.64 0.32 -16.27
CA THR A 32 -16.15 -1.06 -16.43
C THR A 32 -14.67 -1.10 -16.86
N THR A 33 -13.92 -0.01 -16.66
CA THR A 33 -12.48 0.05 -16.90
C THR A 33 -11.81 -1.01 -16.04
N ILE A 34 -11.18 -1.99 -16.69
CA ILE A 34 -10.60 -3.14 -16.02
C ILE A 34 -9.18 -2.77 -15.60
N TYR A 35 -9.03 -1.97 -14.55
CA TYR A 35 -7.74 -1.63 -13.97
C TYR A 35 -6.96 -2.90 -13.58
N GLY A 36 -5.67 -2.94 -13.92
CA GLY A 36 -4.85 -4.14 -13.81
C GLY A 36 -5.02 -5.12 -14.99
N ARG A 37 -5.98 -4.88 -15.89
CA ARG A 37 -6.24 -5.69 -17.09
C ARG A 37 -6.42 -4.84 -18.36
N ASN A 38 -6.20 -3.57 -18.27
CA ASN A 38 -6.38 -2.63 -19.38
C ASN A 38 -5.25 -2.80 -20.41
N LYS A 39 -5.56 -3.45 -21.54
CA LYS A 39 -4.58 -3.71 -22.60
C LYS A 39 -4.04 -2.43 -23.25
N ALA A 40 -4.81 -1.34 -23.26
CA ALA A 40 -4.39 -0.07 -23.83
C ALA A 40 -3.42 0.70 -22.94
N ALA A 41 -3.58 0.61 -21.60
CA ALA A 41 -2.73 1.28 -20.62
C ALA A 41 -1.57 0.42 -20.15
N GLY A 42 -1.73 -0.92 -20.21
CA GLY A 42 -0.81 -1.87 -19.62
C GLY A 42 0.45 -2.11 -20.43
N LYS A 43 1.58 -2.09 -19.75
CA LYS A 43 2.92 -2.33 -20.33
C LYS A 43 3.76 -3.17 -19.38
N PHE A 44 4.88 -3.68 -19.90
CA PHE A 44 5.89 -4.37 -19.12
C PHE A 44 7.23 -3.65 -19.21
N ILE A 45 7.92 -3.57 -18.09
CA ILE A 45 9.32 -3.15 -18.02
C ILE A 45 10.15 -4.34 -17.56
N LYS A 46 11.18 -4.68 -18.33
CA LYS A 46 12.17 -5.68 -17.90
C LYS A 46 13.09 -5.02 -16.89
N THR A 47 13.03 -5.46 -15.64
CA THR A 47 13.85 -4.92 -14.55
C THR A 47 14.23 -6.02 -13.58
N ARG A 48 15.47 -5.98 -13.07
CA ARG A 48 15.97 -6.80 -11.96
C ARG A 48 15.52 -8.28 -12.02
N GLY A 49 15.55 -8.88 -13.21
CA GLY A 49 15.23 -10.29 -13.45
C GLY A 49 13.76 -10.64 -13.60
N ILE A 50 12.86 -9.66 -13.59
CA ILE A 50 11.43 -9.84 -13.86
C ILE A 50 10.93 -8.94 -14.99
N ASN A 51 9.72 -9.24 -15.48
CA ASN A 51 8.92 -8.33 -16.28
C ASN A 51 7.88 -7.69 -15.34
N LEU A 52 8.13 -6.46 -14.91
CA LEU A 52 7.23 -5.69 -14.05
C LEU A 52 6.09 -5.14 -14.89
N TYR A 53 4.86 -5.52 -14.58
CA TYR A 53 3.65 -4.98 -15.22
C TYR A 53 3.25 -3.65 -14.57
N TYR A 54 2.93 -2.67 -15.39
CA TYR A 54 2.43 -1.39 -14.93
C TYR A 54 1.36 -0.82 -15.86
N GLU A 55 0.55 0.07 -15.33
CA GLU A 55 -0.45 0.85 -16.06
C GLU A 55 -0.28 2.35 -15.77
N THR A 56 -0.65 3.19 -16.74
CA THR A 56 -0.57 4.64 -16.60
C THR A 56 -1.89 5.27 -17.02
N TYR A 57 -2.38 6.24 -16.23
CA TYR A 57 -3.64 6.94 -16.45
C TYR A 57 -3.50 8.43 -16.21
N GLY A 58 -4.22 9.24 -17.02
CA GLY A 58 -4.19 10.70 -16.91
C GLY A 58 -2.88 11.34 -17.31
N GLU A 59 -2.81 12.65 -17.14
CA GLU A 59 -1.67 13.50 -17.45
C GLU A 59 -1.39 14.47 -16.29
N GLY A 60 -0.22 15.09 -16.27
CA GLY A 60 0.20 16.02 -15.22
C GLY A 60 1.39 15.53 -14.39
N GLU A 61 1.50 16.01 -13.17
CA GLU A 61 2.58 15.59 -12.27
C GLU A 61 2.50 14.09 -11.94
N PRO A 62 3.64 13.39 -11.85
CA PRO A 62 3.64 11.95 -11.64
C PRO A 62 3.17 11.58 -10.23
N LEU A 63 2.25 10.63 -10.16
CA LEU A 63 1.73 10.02 -8.94
C LEU A 63 1.91 8.51 -9.02
N LEU A 64 2.79 7.96 -8.20
CA LEU A 64 2.96 6.52 -8.01
C LEU A 64 1.99 6.01 -6.94
N ILE A 65 1.21 4.97 -7.25
CA ILE A 65 0.35 4.31 -6.28
C ILE A 65 0.79 2.85 -6.12
N ILE A 66 0.98 2.40 -4.86
CA ILE A 66 1.58 1.11 -4.52
C ILE A 66 0.60 0.29 -3.67
N HIS A 67 0.23 -0.91 -4.17
CA HIS A 67 -0.74 -1.79 -3.52
C HIS A 67 -0.14 -2.62 -2.36
N GLY A 68 -1.03 -3.19 -1.54
CA GLY A 68 -0.69 -4.05 -0.41
C GLY A 68 -0.37 -5.50 -0.79
N ASN A 69 -0.09 -6.33 0.22
CA ASN A 69 0.25 -7.75 0.08
C ASN A 69 -0.84 -8.53 -0.66
N GLY A 70 -0.45 -9.36 -1.61
CA GLY A 70 -1.36 -10.16 -2.44
C GLY A 70 -2.28 -9.35 -3.35
N GLY A 71 -2.05 -8.04 -3.45
CA GLY A 71 -2.84 -7.12 -4.23
C GLY A 71 -2.42 -6.99 -5.70
N SER A 72 -2.95 -5.97 -6.35
CA SER A 72 -2.63 -5.58 -7.72
C SER A 72 -3.12 -4.15 -7.98
N ILE A 73 -2.89 -3.64 -9.17
CA ILE A 73 -3.44 -2.35 -9.65
C ILE A 73 -4.95 -2.23 -9.38
N ASN A 74 -5.69 -3.34 -9.49
CA ASN A 74 -7.14 -3.37 -9.28
C ASN A 74 -7.60 -2.96 -7.87
N ASN A 75 -6.72 -2.93 -6.88
CA ASN A 75 -7.06 -2.48 -5.53
C ASN A 75 -7.41 -0.98 -5.46
N PHE A 76 -7.07 -0.21 -6.50
CA PHE A 76 -7.23 1.24 -6.54
C PHE A 76 -8.30 1.74 -7.52
N ILE A 77 -9.36 0.96 -7.73
CA ILE A 77 -10.47 1.29 -8.64
C ILE A 77 -11.15 2.63 -8.32
N TYR A 78 -11.07 3.11 -7.08
CA TYR A 78 -11.64 4.38 -6.64
C TYR A 78 -10.60 5.53 -6.67
N GLN A 79 -9.32 5.23 -6.56
CA GLN A 79 -8.23 6.21 -6.57
C GLN A 79 -7.84 6.57 -8.00
N ILE A 80 -7.72 5.58 -8.88
CA ILE A 80 -7.29 5.79 -10.27
C ILE A 80 -8.16 6.85 -10.97
N PRO A 81 -9.50 6.72 -11.06
CA PRO A 81 -10.32 7.70 -11.77
C PRO A 81 -10.38 9.07 -11.09
N TYR A 82 -10.14 9.13 -9.78
CA TYR A 82 -10.08 10.38 -9.06
C TYR A 82 -8.81 11.16 -9.39
N PHE A 83 -7.65 10.54 -9.19
CA PHE A 83 -6.35 11.20 -9.35
C PHE A 83 -5.96 11.39 -10.83
N ALA A 84 -6.39 10.51 -11.74
CA ALA A 84 -6.10 10.65 -13.17
C ALA A 84 -6.70 11.91 -13.83
N LYS A 85 -7.56 12.64 -13.12
CA LYS A 85 -8.08 13.93 -13.59
C LYS A 85 -7.01 15.04 -13.57
N ASN A 86 -6.03 14.94 -12.65
CA ASN A 86 -5.05 16.01 -12.41
C ASN A 86 -3.60 15.50 -12.33
N TYR A 87 -3.38 14.20 -12.34
CA TYR A 87 -2.07 13.57 -12.20
C TYR A 87 -1.84 12.52 -13.29
N LYS A 88 -0.59 12.33 -13.66
CA LYS A 88 -0.16 11.13 -14.37
C LYS A 88 0.00 10.01 -13.35
N VAL A 89 -1.04 9.20 -13.17
CA VAL A 89 -1.09 8.09 -12.21
C VAL A 89 -0.35 6.89 -12.78
N ILE A 90 0.63 6.39 -12.06
CA ILE A 90 1.43 5.21 -12.39
C ILE A 90 1.19 4.15 -11.31
N LEU A 91 0.84 2.94 -11.72
CA LEU A 91 0.66 1.81 -10.82
C LEU A 91 1.39 0.60 -11.39
N ALA A 92 2.05 -0.16 -10.52
CA ALA A 92 2.65 -1.44 -10.91
C ALA A 92 2.04 -2.57 -10.09
N ASP A 93 1.91 -3.75 -10.69
CA ASP A 93 1.80 -4.97 -9.92
C ASP A 93 3.18 -5.26 -9.33
N SER A 94 3.29 -5.31 -8.01
CA SER A 94 4.55 -5.55 -7.32
C SER A 94 5.11 -6.95 -7.65
N ARG A 95 6.43 -7.11 -7.54
CA ARG A 95 7.10 -8.41 -7.75
C ARG A 95 6.35 -9.57 -7.09
N ALA A 96 6.21 -10.69 -7.80
CA ALA A 96 5.49 -11.90 -7.38
C ALA A 96 3.97 -11.73 -7.19
N GLN A 97 3.39 -10.62 -7.66
CA GLN A 97 1.97 -10.31 -7.49
C GLN A 97 1.35 -9.87 -8.83
N GLY A 98 0.04 -10.02 -8.97
CA GLY A 98 -0.67 -9.68 -10.19
C GLY A 98 -0.05 -10.30 -11.44
N LYS A 99 0.32 -9.49 -12.40
CA LYS A 99 0.98 -9.91 -13.65
C LYS A 99 2.52 -9.88 -13.60
N SER A 100 3.10 -9.40 -12.51
CA SER A 100 4.56 -9.33 -12.32
C SER A 100 5.10 -10.64 -11.76
N VAL A 101 5.17 -11.65 -12.62
CA VAL A 101 5.60 -13.00 -12.24
C VAL A 101 7.08 -13.00 -11.84
N ASP A 102 7.36 -13.59 -10.67
CA ASP A 102 8.70 -13.79 -10.16
C ASP A 102 8.97 -15.27 -9.90
N LYS A 103 9.98 -15.82 -10.55
CA LYS A 103 10.38 -17.23 -10.44
C LYS A 103 11.46 -17.46 -9.37
N GLY A 104 11.96 -16.38 -8.73
CA GLY A 104 12.90 -16.47 -7.64
C GLY A 104 12.29 -17.12 -6.40
N ASP A 105 13.12 -17.54 -5.47
CA ASP A 105 12.75 -18.22 -4.21
C ASP A 105 12.64 -17.25 -3.03
N SER A 106 13.07 -16.02 -3.19
CA SER A 106 13.06 -14.97 -2.16
C SER A 106 12.25 -13.75 -2.57
N LEU A 107 11.77 -13.01 -1.55
CA LEU A 107 11.08 -11.75 -1.72
C LEU A 107 11.32 -10.90 -0.47
N SER A 108 11.60 -9.60 -0.65
CA SER A 108 11.68 -8.62 0.43
C SER A 108 11.08 -7.28 0.00
N TYR A 109 10.80 -6.42 0.97
CA TYR A 109 10.31 -5.06 0.68
C TYR A 109 11.37 -4.22 -0.03
N GLU A 110 12.67 -4.41 0.27
CA GLU A 110 13.76 -3.74 -0.42
C GLU A 110 13.82 -4.14 -1.89
N MET A 111 13.64 -5.44 -2.21
CA MET A 111 13.60 -5.91 -3.60
C MET A 111 12.46 -5.23 -4.38
N MET A 112 11.25 -5.17 -3.80
CA MET A 112 10.09 -4.52 -4.43
C MET A 112 10.31 -3.01 -4.57
N THR A 113 10.89 -2.37 -3.57
CA THR A 113 11.23 -0.94 -3.61
C THR A 113 12.23 -0.62 -4.71
N ASP A 114 13.28 -1.44 -4.85
CA ASP A 114 14.30 -1.27 -5.89
C ASP A 114 13.73 -1.55 -7.29
N ASP A 115 12.73 -2.42 -7.43
CA ASP A 115 11.99 -2.61 -8.69
C ASP A 115 11.18 -1.36 -9.07
N LEU A 116 10.51 -0.74 -8.09
CA LEU A 116 9.77 0.50 -8.31
C LEU A 116 10.72 1.65 -8.68
N ASN A 117 11.87 1.76 -8.01
CA ASN A 117 12.89 2.74 -8.39
C ASN A 117 13.36 2.54 -9.83
N ALA A 118 13.72 1.31 -10.21
CA ALA A 118 14.17 0.99 -11.57
C ALA A 118 13.07 1.24 -12.62
N MET A 119 11.80 1.03 -12.27
CA MET A 119 10.67 1.42 -13.12
C MET A 119 10.63 2.95 -13.32
N LEU A 120 10.73 3.71 -12.23
CA LEU A 120 10.72 5.18 -12.31
C LEU A 120 11.91 5.70 -13.11
N ASP A 121 13.10 5.11 -12.96
CA ASP A 121 14.29 5.44 -13.78
C ASP A 121 14.03 5.19 -15.25
N THR A 122 13.46 4.04 -15.61
CA THR A 122 13.15 3.69 -17.00
C THR A 122 12.10 4.61 -17.62
N LEU A 123 11.17 5.10 -16.80
CA LEU A 123 10.16 6.06 -17.21
C LEU A 123 10.64 7.53 -17.16
N HIS A 124 11.89 7.77 -16.77
CA HIS A 124 12.51 9.08 -16.58
C HIS A 124 11.72 9.97 -15.60
N LEU A 125 11.24 9.38 -14.50
CA LEU A 125 10.41 10.04 -13.50
C LEU A 125 11.19 10.25 -12.19
N ASN A 126 11.18 11.48 -11.70
CA ASN A 126 11.68 11.90 -10.40
C ASN A 126 10.63 12.77 -9.72
N ASN A 127 10.78 13.04 -8.44
CA ASN A 127 9.86 13.91 -7.68
C ASN A 127 8.39 13.52 -7.84
N CYS A 128 8.07 12.22 -7.74
CA CYS A 128 6.71 11.72 -7.79
C CYS A 128 5.97 11.98 -6.48
N TYR A 129 4.69 12.29 -6.55
CA TYR A 129 3.80 12.03 -5.43
C TYR A 129 3.67 10.51 -5.25
N VAL A 130 3.55 10.04 -4.02
CA VAL A 130 3.46 8.60 -3.73
C VAL A 130 2.32 8.32 -2.78
N ILE A 131 1.46 7.36 -3.12
CA ILE A 131 0.46 6.78 -2.23
C ILE A 131 0.82 5.31 -2.03
N GLY A 132 0.93 4.86 -0.78
CA GLY A 132 1.16 3.45 -0.45
C GLY A 132 0.15 2.91 0.56
N TRP A 133 -0.39 1.72 0.28
CA TRP A 133 -1.32 1.04 1.19
C TRP A 133 -0.73 -0.28 1.67
N SER A 134 -0.71 -0.51 3.00
CA SER A 134 -0.20 -1.76 3.62
C SER A 134 1.26 -1.99 3.22
N ASP A 135 1.62 -3.12 2.59
CA ASP A 135 2.94 -3.37 2.01
C ASP A 135 3.38 -2.23 1.08
N GLY A 136 2.44 -1.65 0.33
CA GLY A 136 2.72 -0.47 -0.49
C GLY A 136 3.12 0.74 0.33
N GLY A 137 2.60 0.89 1.55
CA GLY A 137 3.01 1.92 2.50
C GLY A 137 4.45 1.68 3.00
N ILE A 138 4.81 0.42 3.29
CA ILE A 138 6.19 0.04 3.64
C ILE A 138 7.15 0.36 2.49
N ASN A 139 6.77 -0.03 1.25
CA ASN A 139 7.56 0.29 0.05
C ASN A 139 7.68 1.80 -0.18
N GLY A 140 6.63 2.58 0.09
CA GLY A 140 6.67 4.04 0.03
C GLY A 140 7.66 4.65 1.02
N LEU A 141 7.67 4.18 2.28
CA LEU A 141 8.64 4.58 3.30
C LEU A 141 10.08 4.23 2.86
N LEU A 142 10.30 3.00 2.39
CA LEU A 142 11.61 2.55 1.90
C LEU A 142 12.05 3.35 0.66
N LEU A 143 11.16 3.64 -0.27
CA LEU A 143 11.46 4.45 -1.45
C LEU A 143 11.92 5.85 -1.04
N ALA A 144 11.20 6.51 -0.12
CA ALA A 144 11.57 7.83 0.37
C ALA A 144 12.89 7.85 1.16
N MET A 145 13.24 6.75 1.85
CA MET A 145 14.51 6.61 2.58
C MET A 145 15.70 6.31 1.68
N ARG A 146 15.52 5.47 0.65
CA ARG A 146 16.61 4.92 -0.18
C ARG A 146 16.82 5.70 -1.46
N HIS A 147 15.74 6.30 -2.01
CA HIS A 147 15.70 7.04 -3.27
C HIS A 147 14.95 8.37 -3.07
N PRO A 148 15.47 9.29 -2.24
CA PRO A 148 14.76 10.53 -1.86
C PRO A 148 14.46 11.45 -3.04
N ASP A 149 15.23 11.36 -4.13
CA ASP A 149 15.01 12.10 -5.38
C ASP A 149 13.75 11.65 -6.14
N LYS A 150 13.24 10.44 -5.84
CA LYS A 150 12.02 9.91 -6.47
C LYS A 150 10.74 10.42 -5.82
N VAL A 151 10.79 10.89 -4.57
CA VAL A 151 9.58 11.18 -3.79
C VAL A 151 9.46 12.66 -3.47
N LYS A 152 8.44 13.33 -4.04
CA LYS A 152 8.08 14.73 -3.78
C LYS A 152 7.30 14.88 -2.48
N LYS A 153 6.25 14.07 -2.31
CA LYS A 153 5.46 13.91 -1.09
C LYS A 153 4.96 12.47 -1.00
N LEU A 154 4.80 12.01 0.23
CA LEU A 154 4.42 10.63 0.53
C LEU A 154 3.15 10.58 1.38
N ALA A 155 2.15 9.79 0.96
CA ALA A 155 1.00 9.40 1.78
C ALA A 155 1.03 7.89 1.99
N VAL A 156 1.09 7.44 3.24
CA VAL A 156 1.10 6.01 3.58
C VAL A 156 -0.05 5.67 4.52
N THR A 157 -0.74 4.58 4.24
CA THR A 157 -1.81 4.06 5.11
C THR A 157 -1.58 2.60 5.47
N GLY A 158 -1.74 2.25 6.74
CA GLY A 158 -1.63 0.88 7.22
C GLY A 158 -0.24 0.26 7.07
N ALA A 159 0.84 1.06 7.15
CA ALA A 159 2.21 0.57 7.11
C ALA A 159 2.70 0.20 8.51
N ASN A 160 3.58 -0.81 8.61
CA ASN A 160 4.28 -1.17 9.83
C ASN A 160 5.80 -1.13 9.61
N LEU A 161 6.55 -1.01 10.72
CA LEU A 161 8.02 -0.99 10.73
C LEU A 161 8.62 -2.35 11.07
N TRP A 162 7.86 -3.19 11.77
CA TRP A 162 8.21 -4.56 12.14
C TRP A 162 6.93 -5.41 12.25
N PRO A 163 7.02 -6.75 12.16
CA PRO A 163 5.84 -7.61 12.10
C PRO A 163 5.22 -7.95 13.45
N GLU A 164 5.91 -7.68 14.57
CA GLU A 164 5.55 -8.17 15.90
C GLU A 164 4.26 -7.51 16.44
N ALA A 165 3.69 -8.12 17.49
CA ALA A 165 2.45 -7.70 18.16
C ALA A 165 2.50 -6.32 18.83
N THR A 166 3.63 -5.64 18.82
CA THR A 166 3.77 -4.23 19.22
C THR A 166 3.47 -3.25 18.07
N ALA A 167 3.38 -3.76 16.84
CA ALA A 167 3.06 -2.99 15.64
C ALA A 167 1.77 -3.46 14.98
N VAL A 168 1.56 -4.78 14.96
CA VAL A 168 0.44 -5.45 14.29
C VAL A 168 -0.47 -6.07 15.34
N ASP A 169 -1.77 -6.08 15.10
CA ASP A 169 -2.73 -6.75 15.97
C ASP A 169 -2.28 -8.19 16.29
N PRO A 170 -2.27 -8.60 17.56
CA PRO A 170 -1.75 -9.91 17.98
C PRO A 170 -2.43 -11.10 17.28
N PHE A 171 -3.71 -10.99 16.96
CA PHE A 171 -4.43 -12.04 16.23
C PHE A 171 -3.89 -12.17 14.80
N ILE A 172 -3.68 -11.06 14.11
CA ILE A 172 -3.15 -11.02 12.72
C ILE A 172 -1.69 -11.50 12.69
N TYR A 173 -0.87 -11.04 13.63
CA TYR A 173 0.52 -11.49 13.75
C TYR A 173 0.62 -13.01 13.91
N ASN A 174 -0.13 -13.58 14.86
CA ASN A 174 -0.13 -15.02 15.09
C ASN A 174 -0.72 -15.80 13.92
N TRP A 175 -1.78 -15.26 13.30
CA TRP A 175 -2.37 -15.84 12.09
C TRP A 175 -1.36 -15.93 10.95
N ALA A 176 -0.62 -14.87 10.67
CA ALA A 176 0.36 -14.85 9.59
C ALA A 176 1.46 -15.91 9.79
N LYS A 177 1.98 -16.06 11.02
CA LYS A 177 2.98 -17.08 11.34
C LYS A 177 2.43 -18.49 11.20
N ASN A 178 1.25 -18.77 11.77
CA ASN A 178 0.62 -20.07 11.70
C ASN A 178 0.27 -20.45 10.24
N TYR A 179 -0.15 -19.47 9.45
CA TYR A 179 -0.46 -19.70 8.05
C TYR A 179 0.81 -19.98 7.22
N TYR A 180 1.89 -19.25 7.46
CA TYR A 180 3.21 -19.53 6.87
C TYR A 180 3.65 -20.97 7.17
N ASP A 181 3.59 -21.40 8.43
CA ASP A 181 3.97 -22.75 8.85
C ASP A 181 3.07 -23.83 8.22
N SER A 182 1.80 -23.51 8.02
CA SER A 182 0.85 -24.41 7.35
C SER A 182 1.16 -24.56 5.87
N LEU A 183 1.47 -23.47 5.16
CA LEU A 183 1.84 -23.50 3.74
C LEU A 183 3.13 -24.29 3.50
N LYS A 184 4.10 -24.21 4.40
CA LYS A 184 5.37 -24.95 4.29
C LYS A 184 5.20 -26.47 4.38
N LYS A 185 4.10 -26.97 4.93
CA LYS A 185 3.77 -28.40 5.01
C LYS A 185 3.12 -28.92 3.74
N LEU A 186 2.69 -28.04 2.83
CA LEU A 186 2.07 -28.43 1.56
C LEU A 186 3.13 -28.81 0.52
N PRO A 187 2.80 -29.69 -0.41
CA PRO A 187 3.69 -30.01 -1.52
C PRO A 187 4.06 -28.76 -2.33
N PRO A 188 5.31 -28.67 -2.84
CA PRO A 188 5.72 -27.57 -3.70
C PRO A 188 4.85 -27.45 -4.94
N SER A 189 4.34 -26.26 -5.20
CA SER A 189 3.67 -25.87 -6.43
C SER A 189 3.96 -24.39 -6.71
N PRO A 190 3.86 -23.91 -7.96
CA PRO A 190 4.08 -22.49 -8.25
C PRO A 190 3.23 -21.55 -7.39
N ASN A 191 1.94 -21.87 -7.20
CA ASN A 191 1.03 -21.09 -6.37
C ASN A 191 1.45 -21.13 -4.89
N ASN A 192 1.83 -22.31 -4.39
CA ASN A 192 2.23 -22.47 -3.00
C ASN A 192 3.54 -21.70 -2.71
N ILE A 193 4.51 -21.77 -3.59
CA ILE A 193 5.78 -21.02 -3.49
C ILE A 193 5.48 -19.50 -3.48
N GLY A 194 4.61 -19.01 -4.37
CA GLY A 194 4.20 -17.61 -4.39
C GLY A 194 3.54 -17.18 -3.08
N ASN A 195 2.58 -17.96 -2.60
CA ASN A 195 1.90 -17.67 -1.33
C ASN A 195 2.85 -17.70 -0.13
N ILE A 196 3.79 -18.64 -0.07
CA ILE A 196 4.82 -18.70 0.99
C ILE A 196 5.66 -17.41 1.00
N LYS A 197 6.08 -16.90 -0.17
CA LYS A 197 6.85 -15.65 -0.24
C LYS A 197 6.07 -14.46 0.29
N LEU A 198 4.79 -14.35 -0.08
CA LEU A 198 3.93 -13.23 0.33
C LEU A 198 3.62 -13.28 1.82
N ILE A 199 3.21 -14.44 2.34
CA ILE A 199 2.90 -14.56 3.77
C ILE A 199 4.15 -14.45 4.64
N ARG A 200 5.34 -14.82 4.11
CA ARG A 200 6.61 -14.62 4.80
C ARG A 200 6.87 -13.13 5.09
N LEU A 201 6.53 -12.24 4.14
CA LEU A 201 6.64 -10.79 4.37
C LEU A 201 5.79 -10.37 5.59
N LEU A 202 4.52 -10.77 5.63
CA LEU A 202 3.63 -10.44 6.75
C LEU A 202 4.09 -11.02 8.10
N ALA A 203 4.67 -12.23 8.07
CA ALA A 203 5.05 -12.94 9.28
C ALA A 203 6.40 -12.50 9.87
N PHE A 204 7.33 -12.03 9.02
CA PHE A 204 8.72 -11.85 9.42
C PHE A 204 9.37 -10.55 8.91
N GLU A 205 8.65 -9.68 8.22
CA GLU A 205 9.17 -8.43 7.66
C GLU A 205 8.16 -7.29 7.94
N PRO A 206 8.55 -6.03 7.83
CA PRO A 206 9.91 -5.50 7.65
C PRO A 206 10.70 -5.43 8.96
N HIS A 207 11.94 -4.90 8.88
CA HIS A 207 12.77 -4.54 10.04
C HIS A 207 13.29 -3.11 9.89
N ILE A 208 12.39 -2.15 9.96
CA ILE A 208 12.71 -0.72 9.83
C ILE A 208 12.81 -0.10 11.22
N THR A 209 13.91 0.58 11.51
CA THR A 209 14.05 1.32 12.77
C THR A 209 13.48 2.73 12.67
N THR A 210 13.01 3.29 13.76
CA THR A 210 12.57 4.69 13.84
C THR A 210 13.67 5.68 13.44
N LYS A 211 14.94 5.35 13.72
CA LYS A 211 16.10 6.13 13.29
C LYS A 211 16.25 6.19 11.77
N GLN A 212 15.90 5.12 11.05
CA GLN A 212 15.95 5.11 9.59
C GLN A 212 14.90 6.06 8.97
N LEU A 213 13.72 6.23 9.60
CA LEU A 213 12.67 7.14 9.14
C LEU A 213 13.12 8.62 9.11
N GLN A 214 14.12 8.99 9.90
CA GLN A 214 14.69 10.35 9.88
C GLN A 214 15.42 10.68 8.56
N LYS A 215 15.69 9.68 7.72
CA LYS A 215 16.21 9.89 6.36
C LYS A 215 15.16 10.40 5.38
N ILE A 216 13.87 10.28 5.69
CA ILE A 216 12.78 10.78 4.86
C ILE A 216 12.78 12.30 4.90
N LYS A 217 13.02 12.93 3.75
CA LYS A 217 13.12 14.39 3.62
C LYS A 217 11.83 15.03 3.14
N CYS A 218 11.04 14.30 2.34
CA CYS A 218 9.80 14.80 1.79
C CYS A 218 8.70 14.91 2.87
N PRO A 219 7.77 15.87 2.73
CA PRO A 219 6.56 15.87 3.54
C PRO A 219 5.81 14.55 3.43
N THR A 220 5.39 14.02 4.58
CA THR A 220 4.73 12.69 4.66
C THR A 220 3.43 12.79 5.43
N LEU A 221 2.34 12.25 4.87
CA LEU A 221 1.07 12.03 5.54
C LEU A 221 0.97 10.57 5.96
N VAL A 222 0.97 10.31 7.26
CA VAL A 222 0.84 8.97 7.83
C VAL A 222 -0.61 8.76 8.26
N ILE A 223 -1.24 7.72 7.72
CA ILE A 223 -2.69 7.48 7.84
C ILE A 223 -2.91 6.11 8.48
N GLY A 224 -3.93 5.98 9.33
CA GLY A 224 -4.42 4.72 9.86
C GLY A 224 -5.87 4.81 10.27
N GLY A 225 -6.51 3.66 10.46
CA GLY A 225 -7.80 3.56 11.15
C GLY A 225 -7.62 3.38 12.67
N ASP A 226 -8.59 3.77 13.46
CA ASP A 226 -8.58 3.53 14.90
C ASP A 226 -8.82 2.05 15.27
N HIS A 227 -9.29 1.25 14.30
CA HIS A 227 -9.48 -0.21 14.37
C HIS A 227 -8.68 -0.94 13.27
N ASP A 228 -7.53 -0.37 12.86
CA ASP A 228 -6.65 -0.98 11.86
C ASP A 228 -5.93 -2.22 12.43
N VAL A 229 -5.56 -3.15 11.56
CA VAL A 229 -4.67 -4.27 11.92
C VAL A 229 -3.25 -3.79 12.28
N ILE A 230 -2.85 -2.61 11.81
CA ILE A 230 -1.68 -1.89 12.30
C ILE A 230 -2.13 -1.02 13.48
N LEU A 231 -1.56 -1.27 14.65
CA LEU A 231 -1.96 -0.59 15.88
C LEU A 231 -1.87 0.94 15.73
N PRO A 232 -2.89 1.71 16.16
CA PRO A 232 -2.87 3.17 16.06
C PRO A 232 -1.64 3.80 16.71
N GLN A 233 -1.15 3.24 17.82
CA GLN A 233 0.08 3.67 18.50
C GLN A 233 1.31 3.50 17.60
N HIS A 234 1.34 2.45 16.75
CA HIS A 234 2.41 2.22 15.81
C HIS A 234 2.35 3.21 14.64
N THR A 235 1.15 3.49 14.12
CA THR A 235 0.92 4.53 13.12
C THR A 235 1.38 5.90 13.62
N MET A 236 1.07 6.24 14.87
CA MET A 236 1.53 7.46 15.53
C MET A 236 3.05 7.47 15.68
N LEU A 237 3.68 6.35 16.06
CA LEU A 237 5.13 6.22 16.16
C LEU A 237 5.82 6.48 14.82
N ILE A 238 5.28 5.97 13.71
CA ILE A 238 5.79 6.26 12.36
C ILE A 238 5.77 7.76 12.09
N ALA A 239 4.63 8.41 12.32
CA ALA A 239 4.49 9.85 12.10
C ALA A 239 5.47 10.65 12.96
N GLN A 240 5.60 10.33 14.25
CA GLN A 240 6.53 11.02 15.16
C GLN A 240 8.01 10.83 14.80
N SER A 241 8.34 9.76 14.08
CA SER A 241 9.71 9.44 13.69
C SER A 241 10.14 10.07 12.37
N ILE A 242 9.22 10.64 11.59
CA ILE A 242 9.52 11.32 10.32
C ILE A 242 9.59 12.82 10.54
N PRO A 243 10.67 13.53 10.14
CA PRO A 243 10.89 14.93 10.45
C PRO A 243 9.78 15.89 9.98
N ASN A 244 9.22 15.63 8.79
CA ASN A 244 8.20 16.45 8.15
C ASN A 244 6.93 15.62 7.92
N SER A 245 6.18 15.33 8.99
CA SER A 245 5.00 14.46 8.89
C SER A 245 3.73 15.12 9.41
N TYR A 246 2.61 14.67 8.86
CA TYR A 246 1.27 14.81 9.42
C TYR A 246 0.74 13.43 9.80
N LEU A 247 -0.09 13.37 10.83
CA LEU A 247 -0.80 12.19 11.28
C LEU A 247 -2.30 12.35 11.04
N TRP A 248 -2.92 11.33 10.45
CA TRP A 248 -4.36 11.28 10.31
C TRP A 248 -4.90 9.91 10.71
N ILE A 249 -5.61 9.84 11.83
CA ILE A 249 -6.31 8.62 12.29
C ILE A 249 -7.80 8.79 11.97
N LEU A 250 -8.34 7.86 11.18
CA LEU A 250 -9.75 7.86 10.81
C LEU A 250 -10.56 7.12 11.88
N PRO A 251 -11.62 7.77 12.42
CA PRO A 251 -12.51 7.11 13.36
C PRO A 251 -13.37 6.04 12.67
N ASN A 252 -13.64 4.96 13.40
CA ASN A 252 -14.44 3.81 12.96
C ASN A 252 -13.91 3.18 11.66
N SER A 253 -12.60 3.16 11.49
CA SER A 253 -11.93 2.66 10.27
C SER A 253 -10.97 1.53 10.59
N GLY A 254 -11.04 0.47 9.80
CA GLY A 254 -10.06 -0.61 9.77
C GLY A 254 -8.97 -0.39 8.72
N HIS A 255 -8.35 -1.49 8.26
CA HIS A 255 -7.20 -1.49 7.35
C HIS A 255 -7.51 -0.98 5.92
N SER A 256 -8.77 -1.05 5.50
CA SER A 256 -9.16 -0.75 4.12
C SER A 256 -9.67 0.69 3.95
N THR A 257 -8.98 1.66 4.54
CA THR A 257 -9.30 3.10 4.43
C THR A 257 -9.49 3.58 2.98
N PRO A 258 -8.66 3.17 1.98
CA PRO A 258 -8.83 3.61 0.59
C PRO A 258 -10.13 3.14 -0.06
N ILE A 259 -10.75 2.10 0.50
CA ILE A 259 -11.97 1.49 -0.05
C ILE A 259 -13.20 2.05 0.65
N PHE A 260 -13.27 1.92 1.98
CA PHE A 260 -14.46 2.28 2.76
C PHE A 260 -14.62 3.80 2.96
N TYR A 261 -13.52 4.54 2.97
CA TYR A 261 -13.49 5.99 3.12
C TYR A 261 -12.95 6.68 1.85
N ARG A 262 -13.15 6.07 0.68
CA ARG A 262 -12.55 6.45 -0.61
C ARG A 262 -12.62 7.93 -0.94
N GLU A 263 -13.76 8.59 -0.73
CA GLU A 263 -13.92 10.00 -1.06
C GLU A 263 -13.10 10.90 -0.14
N LYS A 264 -13.23 10.68 1.18
CA LYS A 264 -12.47 11.42 2.18
C LYS A 264 -10.98 11.15 2.04
N PHE A 265 -10.60 9.88 1.82
CA PHE A 265 -9.21 9.48 1.59
C PHE A 265 -8.60 10.19 0.38
N ASN A 266 -9.30 10.18 -0.75
CA ASN A 266 -8.83 10.82 -1.96
C ASN A 266 -8.72 12.35 -1.79
N THR A 267 -9.73 12.99 -1.20
CA THR A 267 -9.76 14.44 -1.01
C THR A 267 -8.66 14.92 -0.07
N GLU A 268 -8.45 14.25 1.07
CA GLU A 268 -7.43 14.66 2.03
C GLU A 268 -6.01 14.47 1.50
N ILE A 269 -5.77 13.40 0.74
CA ILE A 269 -4.47 13.19 0.10
C ILE A 269 -4.22 14.23 -0.99
N ASP A 270 -5.21 14.54 -1.82
CA ASP A 270 -5.10 15.56 -2.86
C ASP A 270 -4.83 16.95 -2.25
N ASN A 271 -5.53 17.30 -1.17
CA ASN A 271 -5.28 18.51 -0.39
C ASN A 271 -3.85 18.53 0.16
N PHE A 272 -3.39 17.41 0.73
CA PHE A 272 -2.02 17.29 1.22
C PHE A 272 -0.99 17.48 0.10
N PHE A 273 -1.23 16.94 -1.09
CA PHE A 273 -0.33 17.09 -2.21
C PHE A 273 -0.27 18.52 -2.75
N LYS A 274 -1.39 19.22 -2.82
CA LYS A 274 -1.49 20.59 -3.36
C LYS A 274 -0.97 21.65 -2.41
N ASN A 275 -1.15 21.48 -1.09
CA ASN A 275 -0.79 22.49 -0.12
C ASN A 275 0.68 22.38 0.29
N LEU A 276 1.31 23.50 0.63
CA LEU A 276 2.65 23.50 1.20
C LEU A 276 2.65 22.82 2.58
N TYR A 277 3.73 22.09 2.87
CA TYR A 277 3.93 21.55 4.23
C TYR A 277 4.10 22.70 5.21
N ARG A 278 3.31 22.68 6.28
CA ARG A 278 3.38 23.65 7.39
C ARG A 278 3.84 22.93 8.65
N LYS A 279 5.00 23.29 9.15
CA LYS A 279 5.44 22.87 10.48
C LYS A 279 4.74 23.72 11.53
N ILE A 280 4.10 23.08 12.50
CA ILE A 280 3.49 23.75 13.64
C ILE A 280 4.39 23.54 14.84
N ASP A 281 4.99 24.64 15.35
CA ASP A 281 5.83 24.65 16.55
C ASP A 281 5.54 25.87 17.43
N GLY A 282 6.07 25.86 18.65
CA GLY A 282 5.92 26.97 19.60
C GLY A 282 4.48 27.45 19.73
N PHE A 283 4.30 28.77 19.65
CA PHE A 283 2.99 29.44 19.72
C PHE A 283 2.09 29.13 18.51
N GLY A 284 2.63 28.63 17.39
CA GLY A 284 1.83 28.15 16.26
C GLY A 284 0.86 27.02 16.60
N ARG A 285 1.06 26.35 17.74
CA ARG A 285 0.17 25.28 18.24
C ARG A 285 -1.20 25.78 18.74
N PHE A 286 -1.36 27.10 18.89
CA PHE A 286 -2.62 27.72 19.31
C PHE A 286 -3.45 28.25 18.12
N ASN A 287 -3.01 28.02 16.89
CA ASN A 287 -3.68 28.47 15.67
C ASN A 287 -4.39 27.31 14.94
#